data_1c7f01296bbb3cf000f3aaaf3bbf8f11
#
_entry.id   1c7f01296bbb3cf000f3aaaf3bbf8f11
#
_cell.length_a   1.000
_cell.length_b   1.000
_cell.length_c   1.000
_cell.angle_alpha   90.00
_cell.angle_beta   90.00
_cell.angle_gamma   90.00
#
_symmetry.space_group_name_H-M   'P 1'
#
loop_
_entity.id
_entity.type
_entity.pdbx_description
1 polymer ?
#
loop_
_entity_poly.entity_id
_entity_poly.type
_entity_poly.pdbx_seq_one_letter_code
_entity_poly.pdbx_strand_id
1 'polypeptide(L)'
;MKKFIALFALMVITLASYAQVYKMYNTRNYHNQLRLNTMTGEVQQIQDDGQSWIVCSAREISGDKESRFRLYETQNMWTFIMLDTYTGKNWQVQFSVKGEDYMFAAPINIFSLAYPETTSNWTNRFQMFATQNMWTFILLDSYNGRLWQV
;
A
#
# COMPACT_ATOMS: atom_id res chain seq x y z
N MET A 1 24.74 43.85 -40.21
CA MET A 1 23.78 42.72 -39.97
C MET A 1 24.03 42.18 -38.56
N LYS A 2 23.15 42.48 -37.62
CA LYS A 2 23.29 42.04 -36.22
C LYS A 2 22.53 40.72 -36.05
N LYS A 3 23.26 39.62 -35.76
CA LYS A 3 22.68 38.31 -35.49
C LYS A 3 22.13 38.32 -34.05
N PHE A 4 20.83 38.28 -33.89
CA PHE A 4 20.19 38.02 -32.60
C PHE A 4 20.28 36.52 -32.30
N ILE A 5 21.06 36.16 -31.29
CA ILE A 5 21.06 34.81 -30.74
C ILE A 5 19.95 34.78 -29.67
N ALA A 6 18.84 34.17 -29.99
CA ALA A 6 17.77 33.89 -29.02
C ALA A 6 18.20 32.74 -28.13
N LEU A 7 18.55 33.05 -26.87
CA LEU A 7 18.83 32.04 -25.83
C LEU A 7 17.48 31.50 -25.32
N PHE A 8 17.08 30.33 -25.79
CA PHE A 8 15.92 29.61 -25.25
C PHE A 8 16.36 28.95 -23.95
N ALA A 9 16.07 29.62 -22.84
CA ALA A 9 16.23 29.02 -21.50
C ALA A 9 15.14 27.96 -21.34
N LEU A 10 15.50 26.69 -21.51
CA LEU A 10 14.64 25.56 -21.20
C LEU A 10 14.49 25.47 -19.68
N MET A 11 13.40 26.04 -19.16
CA MET A 11 13.06 25.96 -17.73
C MET A 11 12.55 24.54 -17.48
N VAL A 12 13.45 23.66 -17.05
CA VAL A 12 13.09 22.31 -16.56
C VAL A 12 12.40 22.49 -15.23
N ILE A 13 11.07 22.51 -15.25
CA ILE A 13 10.27 22.43 -14.02
C ILE A 13 10.36 20.98 -13.53
N THR A 14 11.25 20.73 -12.59
CA THR A 14 11.25 19.47 -11.84
C THR A 14 10.02 19.48 -10.95
N LEU A 15 8.95 18.80 -11.37
CA LEU A 15 7.83 18.51 -10.50
C LEU A 15 8.34 17.57 -9.41
N ALA A 16 8.64 18.12 -8.24
CA ALA A 16 8.90 17.32 -7.05
C ALA A 16 7.60 16.56 -6.73
N SER A 17 7.54 15.30 -7.11
CA SER A 17 6.45 14.41 -6.69
C SER A 17 6.68 14.11 -5.22
N TYR A 18 5.98 14.82 -4.34
CA TYR A 18 5.96 14.46 -2.93
C TYR A 18 5.24 13.11 -2.79
N ALA A 19 5.93 12.12 -2.25
CA ALA A 19 5.31 10.85 -1.95
C ALA A 19 4.20 11.07 -0.91
N GLN A 20 3.02 10.55 -1.20
CA GLN A 20 1.88 10.65 -0.31
C GLN A 20 2.05 9.67 0.85
N VAL A 21 2.38 10.20 2.04
CA VAL A 21 2.61 9.39 3.24
C VAL A 21 1.31 8.70 3.71
N TYR A 22 0.17 9.38 3.61
CA TYR A 22 -1.13 8.83 4.00
C TYR A 22 -2.04 8.66 2.80
N LYS A 23 -2.76 7.54 2.78
CA LYS A 23 -3.76 7.24 1.74
C LYS A 23 -5.07 6.78 2.38
N MET A 24 -6.18 7.31 1.88
CA MET A 24 -7.53 6.89 2.28
C MET A 24 -8.04 5.80 1.32
N TYR A 25 -8.73 4.83 1.90
CA TYR A 25 -9.42 3.77 1.19
C TYR A 25 -10.88 3.73 1.63
N ASN A 26 -11.79 3.79 0.68
CA ASN A 26 -13.20 3.57 0.95
C ASN A 26 -13.40 2.11 1.33
N THR A 27 -14.36 1.86 2.21
CA THR A 27 -14.84 0.51 2.50
C THR A 27 -16.26 0.35 1.93
N ARG A 28 -16.77 -0.87 1.91
CA ARG A 28 -18.18 -1.11 1.54
C ARG A 28 -19.15 -0.76 2.67
N ASN A 29 -18.64 -0.48 3.86
CA ASN A 29 -19.41 0.13 4.94
C ASN A 29 -19.31 1.66 4.79
N TYR A 30 -20.45 2.34 4.48
CA TYR A 30 -20.38 3.77 4.15
C TYR A 30 -19.95 4.68 5.28
N HIS A 31 -20.01 4.21 6.53
CA HIS A 31 -19.65 5.01 7.70
C HIS A 31 -18.18 4.86 8.07
N ASN A 32 -17.41 4.04 7.35
CA ASN A 32 -16.03 3.74 7.70
C ASN A 32 -15.12 3.82 6.48
N GLN A 33 -13.94 4.38 6.69
CA GLN A 33 -12.83 4.40 5.75
C GLN A 33 -11.58 3.86 6.43
N LEU A 34 -10.60 3.41 5.67
CA LEU A 34 -9.30 3.06 6.20
C LEU A 34 -8.28 4.11 5.77
N ARG A 35 -7.47 4.56 6.74
CA ARG A 35 -6.30 5.40 6.49
C ARG A 35 -5.04 4.56 6.64
N LEU A 36 -4.27 4.45 5.59
CA LEU A 36 -2.98 3.78 5.58
C LEU A 36 -1.86 4.81 5.64
N ASN A 37 -0.91 4.62 6.55
CA ASN A 37 0.39 5.23 6.43
C ASN A 37 1.22 4.37 5.46
N THR A 38 1.45 4.87 4.26
CA THR A 38 2.11 4.12 3.18
C THR A 38 3.59 3.85 3.44
N MET A 39 4.19 4.53 4.42
CA MET A 39 5.58 4.35 4.81
C MET A 39 5.73 3.27 5.90
N THR A 40 4.88 3.32 6.93
CA THR A 40 5.03 2.46 8.12
C THR A 40 4.16 1.21 8.09
N GLY A 41 3.11 1.19 7.27
CA GLY A 41 2.10 0.13 7.25
C GLY A 41 1.02 0.26 8.33
N GLU A 42 1.02 1.34 9.13
CA GLU A 42 -0.06 1.59 10.09
C GLU A 42 -1.39 1.79 9.38
N VAL A 43 -2.41 1.09 9.85
CA VAL A 43 -3.77 1.21 9.35
C VAL A 43 -4.69 1.66 10.47
N GLN A 44 -5.50 2.67 10.18
CA GLN A 44 -6.53 3.17 11.08
C GLN A 44 -7.89 3.12 10.41
N GLN A 45 -8.89 2.71 11.15
CA GLN A 45 -10.29 2.88 10.77
C GLN A 45 -10.73 4.29 11.16
N ILE A 46 -11.34 5.00 10.23
CA ILE A 46 -11.89 6.36 10.41
C ILE A 46 -13.39 6.29 10.20
N GLN A 47 -14.16 6.80 11.16
CA GLN A 47 -15.61 6.90 11.08
C GLN A 47 -16.04 8.29 10.60
N ASP A 48 -17.26 8.44 10.04
CA ASP A 48 -17.77 9.72 9.51
C ASP A 48 -17.82 10.83 10.55
N ASP A 49 -17.98 10.46 11.85
CA ASP A 49 -17.97 11.41 12.97
C ASP A 49 -16.56 11.85 13.38
N GLY A 50 -15.53 11.39 12.67
CA GLY A 50 -14.12 11.71 12.91
C GLY A 50 -13.44 10.84 13.98
N GLN A 51 -14.14 9.90 14.59
CA GLN A 51 -13.50 8.93 15.48
C GLN A 51 -12.56 8.00 14.71
N SER A 52 -11.50 7.55 15.36
CA SER A 52 -10.51 6.68 14.73
C SER A 52 -9.96 5.62 15.69
N TRP A 53 -9.67 4.45 15.15
CA TRP A 53 -9.10 3.31 15.88
C TRP A 53 -7.94 2.71 15.09
N ILE A 54 -6.92 2.24 15.81
CA ILE A 54 -5.79 1.53 15.19
C ILE A 54 -6.23 0.10 14.90
N VAL A 55 -6.18 -0.28 13.62
CA VAL A 55 -6.43 -1.65 13.16
C VAL A 55 -5.12 -2.44 13.13
N CYS A 56 -4.02 -1.78 12.75
CA CYS A 56 -2.69 -2.35 12.67
C CYS A 56 -1.67 -1.28 13.03
N SER A 57 -0.83 -1.53 14.00
CA SER A 57 0.17 -0.55 14.44
C SER A 57 1.44 -0.59 13.57
N ALA A 58 2.13 0.56 13.49
CA ALA A 58 3.41 0.67 12.82
C ALA A 58 4.49 -0.26 13.43
N ARG A 59 4.37 -0.62 14.71
CA ARG A 59 5.32 -1.52 15.40
C ARG A 59 5.22 -2.96 14.91
N GLU A 60 4.02 -3.40 14.52
CA GLU A 60 3.78 -4.76 14.03
C GLU A 60 4.35 -4.97 12.63
N ILE A 61 4.36 -3.92 11.80
CA ILE A 61 4.74 -3.99 10.39
C ILE A 61 6.18 -3.51 10.15
N SER A 62 6.63 -2.50 10.88
CA SER A 62 8.02 -1.97 10.85
C SER A 62 8.50 -1.49 9.47
N GLY A 63 7.66 -0.75 8.75
CA GLY A 63 8.05 -0.11 7.49
C GLY A 63 8.79 1.22 7.72
N ASP A 64 9.63 1.61 6.75
CA ASP A 64 10.49 2.79 6.82
C ASP A 64 10.67 3.53 5.49
N LYS A 65 9.98 3.11 4.42
CA LYS A 65 10.16 3.67 3.06
C LYS A 65 8.84 4.22 2.51
N GLU A 66 8.93 5.34 1.84
CA GLU A 66 7.80 6.00 1.20
C GLU A 66 7.12 5.11 0.17
N SER A 67 5.79 5.20 0.11
CA SER A 67 4.95 4.47 -0.85
C SER A 67 5.14 2.94 -0.82
N ARG A 68 5.60 2.42 0.32
CA ARG A 68 5.94 1.00 0.49
C ARG A 68 4.71 0.13 0.60
N PHE A 69 3.70 0.56 1.38
CA PHE A 69 2.52 -0.25 1.66
C PHE A 69 1.31 0.16 0.82
N ARG A 70 0.49 -0.85 0.47
CA ARG A 70 -0.80 -0.67 -0.21
C ARG A 70 -1.85 -1.59 0.38
N LEU A 71 -3.10 -1.12 0.41
CA LEU A 71 -4.26 -1.95 0.71
C LEU A 71 -4.97 -2.34 -0.59
N TYR A 72 -5.42 -3.59 -0.64
CA TYR A 72 -6.23 -4.15 -1.72
C TYR A 72 -7.54 -4.63 -1.13
N GLU A 73 -8.64 -4.15 -1.69
CA GLU A 73 -9.97 -4.55 -1.27
C GLU A 73 -10.22 -6.00 -1.63
N THR A 74 -10.84 -6.75 -0.70
CA THR A 74 -11.34 -8.10 -0.96
C THR A 74 -12.84 -8.07 -1.26
N GLN A 75 -13.42 -9.19 -1.64
CA GLN A 75 -14.88 -9.30 -1.76
C GLN A 75 -15.59 -9.35 -0.39
N ASN A 76 -14.87 -9.67 0.69
CA ASN A 76 -15.37 -9.52 2.05
C ASN A 76 -15.30 -8.05 2.45
N MET A 77 -16.47 -7.47 2.81
CA MET A 77 -16.57 -6.04 3.11
C MET A 77 -15.72 -5.57 4.31
N TRP A 78 -15.31 -6.47 5.18
CA TRP A 78 -14.55 -6.17 6.41
C TRP A 78 -13.05 -6.36 6.28
N THR A 79 -12.59 -6.87 5.13
CA THR A 79 -11.23 -7.38 4.97
C THR A 79 -10.52 -6.76 3.78
N PHE A 80 -9.28 -6.36 4.01
CA PHE A 80 -8.32 -5.92 3.00
C PHE A 80 -7.08 -6.80 3.06
N ILE A 81 -6.33 -6.85 1.96
CA ILE A 81 -4.97 -7.37 1.97
C ILE A 81 -4.01 -6.19 1.94
N MET A 82 -3.11 -6.12 2.92
CA MET A 82 -1.99 -5.19 2.91
C MET A 82 -0.77 -5.83 2.28
N LEU A 83 -0.14 -5.15 1.34
CA LEU A 83 1.06 -5.59 0.65
C LEU A 83 2.21 -4.64 0.92
N ASP A 84 3.35 -5.19 1.31
CA ASP A 84 4.64 -4.53 1.22
C ASP A 84 5.17 -4.67 -0.22
N THR A 85 5.11 -3.60 -0.98
CA THR A 85 5.46 -3.59 -2.40
C THR A 85 6.96 -3.74 -2.68
N TYR A 86 7.80 -3.67 -1.65
CA TYR A 86 9.24 -3.87 -1.75
C TYR A 86 9.65 -5.33 -1.59
N THR A 87 8.97 -6.04 -0.69
CA THR A 87 9.39 -7.38 -0.28
C THR A 87 8.41 -8.48 -0.64
N GLY A 88 7.17 -8.15 -0.99
CA GLY A 88 6.10 -9.12 -1.23
C GLY A 88 5.47 -9.70 0.04
N LYS A 89 5.90 -9.24 1.24
CA LYS A 89 5.20 -9.59 2.48
C LYS A 89 3.78 -9.08 2.43
N ASN A 90 2.85 -9.83 3.03
CA ASN A 90 1.46 -9.43 3.00
C ASN A 90 0.69 -9.91 4.22
N TRP A 91 -0.38 -9.18 4.55
CA TRP A 91 -1.20 -9.36 5.74
C TRP A 91 -2.68 -9.25 5.38
N GLN A 92 -3.51 -10.04 6.04
CA GLN A 92 -4.93 -9.79 6.10
C GLN A 92 -5.18 -8.68 7.12
N VAL A 93 -5.87 -7.61 6.73
CA VAL A 93 -6.28 -6.51 7.58
C VAL A 93 -7.78 -6.54 7.72
N GLN A 94 -8.28 -6.69 8.94
CA GLN A 94 -9.70 -6.69 9.25
C GLN A 94 -10.07 -5.50 10.12
N PHE A 95 -11.01 -4.69 9.65
CA PHE A 95 -11.66 -3.65 10.46
C PHE A 95 -13.03 -4.13 10.96
N SER A 96 -13.59 -3.44 11.97
CA SER A 96 -14.83 -3.87 12.58
C SER A 96 -15.63 -2.69 13.16
N VAL A 97 -16.96 -2.81 13.12
CA VAL A 97 -17.88 -1.93 13.86
C VAL A 97 -18.30 -2.52 15.21
N LYS A 98 -17.80 -3.70 15.54
CA LYS A 98 -18.13 -4.39 16.81
C LYS A 98 -17.17 -4.03 17.95
N GLY A 99 -16.07 -3.34 17.63
CA GLY A 99 -15.04 -2.93 18.59
C GLY A 99 -13.64 -3.41 18.21
N GLU A 100 -12.65 -2.93 18.95
CA GLU A 100 -11.23 -3.13 18.69
C GLU A 100 -10.80 -4.59 18.79
N ASP A 101 -11.44 -5.39 19.65
CA ASP A 101 -11.16 -6.83 19.80
C ASP A 101 -11.37 -7.64 18.49
N TYR A 102 -12.09 -7.07 17.54
CA TYR A 102 -12.34 -7.68 16.22
C TYR A 102 -11.50 -7.06 15.11
N MET A 103 -10.58 -6.14 15.45
CA MET A 103 -9.67 -5.47 14.51
C MET A 103 -8.28 -6.11 14.62
N PHE A 104 -7.70 -6.46 13.48
CA PHE A 104 -6.35 -7.04 13.47
C PHE A 104 -5.69 -6.96 12.09
N ALA A 105 -4.36 -7.15 12.08
CA ALA A 105 -3.60 -7.51 10.91
C ALA A 105 -2.92 -8.87 11.15
N ALA A 106 -3.37 -9.89 10.43
CA ALA A 106 -2.80 -11.23 10.50
C ALA A 106 -1.85 -11.48 9.32
N PRO A 107 -0.62 -11.96 9.55
CA PRO A 107 0.32 -12.24 8.47
C PRO A 107 -0.17 -13.40 7.61
N ILE A 108 -0.14 -13.21 6.28
CA ILE A 108 -0.32 -14.28 5.28
C ILE A 108 1.07 -14.78 4.85
N ASN A 109 1.97 -13.85 4.49
CA ASN A 109 3.37 -14.14 4.21
C ASN A 109 4.28 -13.09 4.85
N ILE A 110 5.17 -13.54 5.75
CA ILE A 110 6.14 -12.70 6.46
C ILE A 110 7.55 -12.80 5.89
N PHE A 111 7.77 -13.64 4.88
CA PHE A 111 9.08 -13.79 4.25
C PHE A 111 9.22 -12.83 3.06
N SER A 112 10.42 -12.28 2.90
CA SER A 112 10.73 -11.52 1.69
C SER A 112 10.76 -12.43 0.47
N LEU A 113 10.01 -12.05 -0.56
CA LEU A 113 10.01 -12.73 -1.86
C LEU A 113 10.99 -12.05 -2.84
N ALA A 114 11.59 -10.90 -2.43
CA ALA A 114 12.57 -10.19 -3.23
C ALA A 114 13.86 -11.00 -3.33
N TYR A 115 14.20 -11.42 -4.55
CA TYR A 115 15.47 -12.10 -4.83
C TYR A 115 16.10 -11.55 -6.11
N PRO A 116 17.40 -11.19 -6.07
CA PRO A 116 18.23 -11.07 -4.88
C PRO A 116 17.76 -9.95 -3.95
N GLU A 117 18.03 -10.05 -2.65
CA GLU A 117 17.56 -9.08 -1.63
C GLU A 117 18.04 -7.65 -1.90
N THR A 118 19.18 -7.50 -2.55
CA THR A 118 19.73 -6.20 -2.97
C THR A 118 18.80 -5.42 -3.90
N THR A 119 17.81 -6.07 -4.51
CA THR A 119 16.81 -5.47 -5.39
C THR A 119 15.54 -5.05 -4.65
N SER A 120 15.47 -5.20 -3.33
CA SER A 120 14.31 -4.85 -2.50
C SER A 120 14.05 -3.34 -2.36
N ASN A 121 14.79 -2.50 -3.07
CA ASN A 121 14.64 -1.04 -3.03
C ASN A 121 13.72 -0.45 -4.11
N TRP A 122 13.03 -1.29 -4.87
CA TRP A 122 12.13 -0.85 -5.93
C TRP A 122 10.73 -0.63 -5.40
N THR A 123 10.28 0.61 -5.38
CA THR A 123 8.89 0.96 -5.13
C THR A 123 8.00 0.26 -6.17
N ASN A 124 6.91 -0.36 -5.71
CA ASN A 124 5.95 -1.06 -6.57
C ASN A 124 6.52 -2.29 -7.31
N ARG A 125 7.59 -2.89 -6.81
CA ARG A 125 8.09 -4.15 -7.35
C ARG A 125 7.04 -5.24 -7.29
N PHE A 126 6.43 -5.42 -6.12
CA PHE A 126 5.35 -6.38 -5.94
C PHE A 126 4.00 -5.72 -6.16
N GLN A 127 3.15 -6.36 -6.94
CA GLN A 127 1.82 -5.90 -7.29
C GLN A 127 0.81 -7.03 -7.10
N MET A 128 -0.36 -6.71 -6.57
CA MET A 128 -1.40 -7.70 -6.29
C MET A 128 -2.60 -7.48 -7.19
N PHE A 129 -3.13 -8.55 -7.74
CA PHE A 129 -4.25 -8.55 -8.65
C PHE A 129 -5.36 -9.44 -8.08
N ALA A 130 -6.55 -8.86 -7.92
CA ALA A 130 -7.73 -9.62 -7.53
C ALA A 130 -8.12 -10.58 -8.66
N THR A 131 -8.59 -11.77 -8.27
CA THR A 131 -9.19 -12.73 -9.21
C THR A 131 -10.72 -12.71 -9.09
N GLN A 132 -11.41 -13.47 -9.90
CA GLN A 132 -12.86 -13.66 -9.74
C GLN A 132 -13.20 -14.51 -8.51
N ASN A 133 -12.25 -15.28 -7.99
CA ASN A 133 -12.40 -15.99 -6.73
C ASN A 133 -12.19 -15.01 -5.57
N MET A 134 -13.18 -14.88 -4.70
CA MET A 134 -13.16 -13.93 -3.58
C MET A 134 -12.02 -14.14 -2.58
N TRP A 135 -11.43 -15.32 -2.55
CA TRP A 135 -10.39 -15.72 -1.60
C TRP A 135 -8.98 -15.73 -2.20
N THR A 136 -8.86 -15.35 -3.48
CA THR A 136 -7.61 -15.55 -4.21
C THR A 136 -7.15 -14.28 -4.88
N PHE A 137 -5.89 -13.93 -4.66
CA PHE A 137 -5.16 -12.89 -5.38
C PHE A 137 -3.95 -13.50 -6.08
N ILE A 138 -3.50 -12.85 -7.14
CA ILE A 138 -2.21 -13.14 -7.77
C ILE A 138 -1.23 -12.04 -7.39
N LEU A 139 -0.12 -12.42 -6.79
CA LEU A 139 1.01 -11.54 -6.50
C LEU A 139 2.05 -11.67 -7.61
N LEU A 140 2.41 -10.56 -8.23
CA LEU A 140 3.43 -10.47 -9.29
C LEU A 140 4.68 -9.79 -8.74
N ASP A 141 5.84 -10.39 -8.93
CA ASP A 141 7.13 -9.71 -8.89
C ASP A 141 7.41 -9.11 -10.29
N SER A 142 7.24 -7.81 -10.45
CA SER A 142 7.46 -7.12 -11.73
C SER A 142 8.93 -7.08 -12.17
N TYR A 143 9.87 -7.39 -11.28
CA TYR A 143 11.29 -7.44 -11.58
C TYR A 143 11.68 -8.69 -12.40
N ASN A 144 11.11 -9.85 -12.07
CA ASN A 144 11.50 -11.13 -12.66
C ASN A 144 10.32 -11.94 -13.24
N GLY A 145 9.08 -11.42 -13.13
CA GLY A 145 7.87 -12.05 -13.67
C GLY A 145 7.34 -13.23 -12.84
N ARG A 146 7.88 -13.49 -11.65
CA ARG A 146 7.38 -14.56 -10.78
C ARG A 146 5.98 -14.24 -10.27
N LEU A 147 5.19 -15.30 -10.12
CA LEU A 147 3.81 -15.23 -9.65
C LEU A 147 3.61 -16.12 -8.43
N TRP A 148 2.78 -15.67 -7.51
CA TRP A 148 2.32 -16.43 -6.36
C TRP A 148 0.81 -16.28 -6.22
N GLN A 149 0.16 -17.30 -5.74
CA GLN A 149 -1.21 -17.24 -5.26
C GLN A 149 -1.19 -16.79 -3.78
N VAL A 150 -2.04 -15.83 -3.46
CA VAL A 150 -2.27 -15.29 -2.10
C VAL A 150 -3.71 -15.51 -1.73
#